data_fa4cf9adca51ea7de6814cb36b186365
#
_entry.id   fa4cf9adca51ea7de6814cb36b186365
#
_cell.length_a   1.000
_cell.length_b   1.000
_cell.length_c   1.000
_cell.angle_alpha   90.00
_cell.angle_beta   90.00
_cell.angle_gamma   90.00
#
_symmetry.space_group_name_H-M   'P 1'
#
loop_
_entity.id
_entity.type
_entity.pdbx_description
1 polymer ?
#
loop_
_entity_poly.entity_id
_entity_poly.type
_entity_poly.pdbx_seq_one_letter_code
_entity_poly.pdbx_strand_id
1 'polypeptide(L)'
;MISLFDQYGNLNIDDMIAEQPSFQKIMADGIVEHHEIQEQAEKVTALLHEFEKTASDEQIELMRKILAELSVLVAVNNLKKVR
;
A
#
# COMPACT_ATOMS: atom_id res chain seq x y z
N MET A 1 18.06 -2.72 -10.08
CA MET A 1 16.85 -1.91 -10.23
C MET A 1 15.66 -2.63 -9.62
N ILE A 2 14.88 -1.93 -8.78
CA ILE A 2 13.69 -2.52 -8.17
C ILE A 2 12.53 -2.43 -9.16
N SER A 3 11.86 -3.54 -9.38
CA SER A 3 10.71 -3.58 -10.28
C SER A 3 9.42 -3.77 -9.49
N LEU A 4 8.37 -3.09 -9.94
CA LEU A 4 7.04 -3.21 -9.36
C LEU A 4 6.26 -4.37 -9.99
N PHE A 5 6.79 -4.96 -11.04
CA PHE A 5 6.06 -5.95 -11.83
C PHE A 5 6.77 -7.30 -11.84
N ASP A 6 5.97 -8.36 -11.94
CA ASP A 6 6.52 -9.70 -12.10
C ASP A 6 6.91 -9.95 -13.56
N GLN A 7 7.37 -11.17 -13.84
CA GLN A 7 7.86 -11.50 -15.20
C GLN A 7 6.77 -11.46 -16.28
N TYR A 8 5.50 -11.46 -15.86
CA TYR A 8 4.36 -11.41 -16.79
C TYR A 8 3.81 -9.99 -16.94
N GLY A 9 4.44 -9.00 -16.30
CA GLY A 9 3.99 -7.63 -16.39
C GLY A 9 2.88 -7.25 -15.42
N ASN A 10 2.55 -8.13 -14.50
CA ASN A 10 1.52 -7.86 -13.49
C ASN A 10 2.13 -7.22 -12.25
N LEU A 11 1.35 -6.38 -11.59
CA LEU A 11 1.81 -5.75 -10.35
C LEU A 11 2.04 -6.81 -9.29
N ASN A 12 3.23 -6.78 -8.70
CA ASN A 12 3.70 -7.82 -7.77
C ASN A 12 3.28 -7.51 -6.33
N ILE A 13 1.98 -7.37 -6.11
CA ILE A 13 1.43 -6.97 -4.80
C ILE A 13 1.65 -8.04 -3.74
N ASP A 14 1.38 -9.29 -4.09
CA ASP A 14 1.46 -10.38 -3.10
C ASP A 14 2.84 -10.49 -2.48
N ASP A 15 3.88 -10.43 -3.29
CA ASP A 15 5.24 -10.49 -2.78
C ASP A 15 5.60 -9.25 -1.98
N MET A 16 5.14 -8.08 -2.43
CA MET A 16 5.39 -6.84 -1.71
C MET A 16 4.78 -6.88 -0.30
N ILE A 17 3.56 -7.39 -0.19
CA ILE A 17 2.90 -7.51 1.12
C ILE A 17 3.60 -8.55 1.98
N ALA A 18 3.88 -9.72 1.42
CA ALA A 18 4.47 -10.83 2.17
C ALA A 18 5.84 -10.47 2.74
N GLU A 19 6.63 -9.69 2.01
CA GLU A 19 7.97 -9.30 2.44
C GLU A 19 7.98 -8.13 3.41
N GLN A 20 6.86 -7.44 3.56
CA GLN A 20 6.81 -6.25 4.38
C GLN A 20 6.82 -6.59 5.87
N PRO A 21 7.81 -6.09 6.63
CA PRO A 21 7.88 -6.39 8.06
C PRO A 21 6.62 -6.01 8.84
N SER A 22 5.95 -4.94 8.45
CA SER A 22 4.71 -4.50 9.10
C SER A 22 3.63 -5.57 8.98
N PHE A 23 3.51 -6.18 7.82
CA PHE A 23 2.52 -7.22 7.58
C PHE A 23 2.85 -8.47 8.39
N GLN A 24 4.13 -8.87 8.40
CA GLN A 24 4.59 -10.03 9.15
C GLN A 24 4.31 -9.87 10.64
N LYS A 25 4.53 -8.66 11.15
CA LYS A 25 4.28 -8.37 12.57
C LYS A 25 2.80 -8.49 12.91
N ILE A 26 1.94 -7.95 12.07
CA ILE A 26 0.49 -8.02 12.29
C ILE A 26 0.00 -9.46 12.23
N MET A 27 0.47 -10.23 11.25
CA MET A 27 0.03 -11.61 11.08
C MET A 27 0.54 -12.54 12.17
N ALA A 28 1.65 -12.19 12.82
CA ALA A 28 2.18 -13.00 13.90
C ALA A 28 1.19 -13.12 15.08
N ASP A 29 0.41 -12.08 15.34
CA ASP A 29 -0.59 -12.07 16.40
C ASP A 29 -1.89 -12.74 15.99
N GLY A 30 -2.17 -12.77 14.68
CA GLY A 30 -3.41 -13.35 14.17
C GLY A 30 -4.63 -12.48 14.38
N ILE A 31 -4.49 -11.33 15.02
CA ILE A 31 -5.58 -10.40 15.30
C ILE A 31 -5.15 -9.00 14.87
N VAL A 32 -6.02 -8.32 14.13
CA VAL A 32 -5.76 -6.93 13.73
C VAL A 32 -6.52 -6.01 14.67
N GLU A 33 -5.79 -5.22 15.44
CA GLU A 33 -6.38 -4.28 16.38
C GLU A 33 -6.42 -2.88 15.77
N HIS A 34 -7.29 -2.03 16.35
CA HIS A 34 -7.49 -0.68 15.85
C HIS A 34 -6.19 0.14 15.83
N HIS A 35 -5.38 0.03 16.87
CA HIS A 35 -4.13 0.78 16.92
C HIS A 35 -3.13 0.35 15.84
N GLU A 36 -3.20 -0.90 15.41
CA GLU A 36 -2.34 -1.40 14.33
C GLU A 36 -2.72 -0.76 12.99
N ILE A 37 -4.02 -0.55 12.79
CA ILE A 37 -4.51 0.13 11.59
C ILE A 37 -4.03 1.58 11.59
N GLN A 38 -4.11 2.26 12.73
CA GLN A 38 -3.65 3.63 12.87
C GLN A 38 -2.14 3.75 12.63
N GLU A 39 -1.36 2.84 13.22
CA GLU A 39 0.09 2.82 13.03
C GLU A 39 0.45 2.62 11.56
N GLN A 40 -0.28 1.74 10.89
CA GLN A 40 -0.03 1.50 9.47
C GLN A 40 -0.34 2.74 8.63
N ALA A 41 -1.43 3.41 8.94
CA ALA A 41 -1.79 4.66 8.25
C ALA A 41 -0.72 5.73 8.45
N GLU A 42 -0.18 5.82 9.66
CA GLU A 42 0.88 6.78 9.97
C GLU A 42 2.16 6.48 9.17
N LYS A 43 2.48 5.20 9.01
CA LYS A 43 3.64 4.82 8.21
C LYS A 43 3.48 5.23 6.75
N VAL A 44 2.29 5.00 6.19
CA VAL A 44 1.99 5.40 4.81
C VAL A 44 2.11 6.92 4.68
N THR A 45 1.52 7.64 5.61
CA THR A 45 1.57 9.11 5.61
C THR A 45 3.00 9.63 5.68
N ALA A 46 3.81 9.04 6.55
CA ALA A 46 5.21 9.44 6.70
C ALA A 46 6.00 9.22 5.40
N LEU A 47 5.77 8.08 4.75
CA LEU A 47 6.45 7.78 3.49
C LEU A 47 6.02 8.73 2.38
N LEU A 48 4.75 9.10 2.36
CA LEU A 48 4.25 10.06 1.38
C LEU A 48 4.84 11.46 1.60
N HIS A 49 4.99 11.87 2.86
CA HIS A 49 5.64 13.14 3.16
C HIS A 49 7.10 13.13 2.70
N GLU A 50 7.77 12.02 2.91
CA GLU A 50 9.16 11.88 2.47
C GLU A 50 9.26 11.94 0.95
N PHE A 51 8.34 11.27 0.26
CA PHE A 51 8.29 11.31 -1.20
C PHE A 51 8.10 12.73 -1.71
N GLU A 52 7.20 13.49 -1.08
CA GLU A 52 6.89 14.87 -1.47
C GLU A 52 8.10 15.79 -1.41
N LYS A 53 9.03 15.54 -0.51
CA LYS A 53 10.20 16.40 -0.35
C LYS A 53 11.07 16.48 -1.58
N THR A 54 11.13 15.40 -2.36
CA THR A 54 12.03 15.33 -3.51
C THR A 54 11.31 15.12 -4.83
N ALA A 55 10.01 14.94 -4.81
CA ALA A 55 9.24 14.66 -6.01
C ALA A 55 8.88 15.95 -6.75
N SER A 56 8.82 15.87 -8.07
CA SER A 56 8.33 16.97 -8.90
C SER A 56 6.80 17.01 -8.80
N ASP A 57 6.23 18.14 -9.26
CA ASP A 57 4.77 18.27 -9.30
C ASP A 57 4.14 17.18 -10.15
N GLU A 58 4.77 16.81 -11.25
CA GLU A 58 4.28 15.75 -12.12
C GLU A 58 4.29 14.39 -11.42
N GLN A 59 5.33 14.14 -10.65
CA GLN A 59 5.43 12.89 -9.89
C GLN A 59 4.38 12.83 -8.78
N ILE A 60 4.14 13.95 -8.11
CA ILE A 60 3.12 14.03 -7.06
C ILE A 60 1.74 13.78 -7.66
N GLU A 61 1.45 14.39 -8.82
CA GLU A 61 0.16 14.18 -9.50
C GLU A 61 -0.01 12.72 -9.91
N LEU A 62 1.03 12.08 -10.41
CA LEU A 62 0.98 10.67 -10.78
C LEU A 62 0.74 9.79 -9.55
N MET A 63 1.43 10.07 -8.45
CA MET A 63 1.24 9.33 -7.20
C MET A 63 -0.18 9.48 -6.70
N ARG A 64 -0.75 10.67 -6.82
CA ARG A 64 -2.13 10.93 -6.41
C ARG A 64 -3.10 10.04 -7.20
N LYS A 65 -2.89 9.91 -8.49
CA LYS A 65 -3.71 9.05 -9.33
C LYS A 65 -3.57 7.59 -8.95
N ILE A 66 -2.34 7.16 -8.67
CA ILE A 66 -2.08 5.79 -8.26
C ILE A 66 -2.82 5.48 -6.96
N LEU A 67 -2.73 6.37 -5.99
CA LEU A 67 -3.38 6.17 -4.69
C LEU A 67 -4.89 6.16 -4.83
N ALA A 68 -5.43 7.00 -5.70
CA ALA A 68 -6.87 7.04 -5.94
C ALA A 68 -7.37 5.72 -6.53
N GLU A 69 -6.69 5.21 -7.54
CA GLU A 69 -7.09 3.96 -8.17
C GLU A 69 -6.87 2.77 -7.26
N LEU A 70 -5.80 2.80 -6.48
CA LEU A 70 -5.56 1.76 -5.49
C LEU A 70 -6.66 1.73 -4.44
N SER A 71 -7.13 2.91 -4.04
CA SER A 71 -8.22 3.02 -3.08
C SER A 71 -9.52 2.43 -3.65
N VAL A 72 -9.78 2.66 -4.92
CA VAL A 72 -10.93 2.06 -5.60
C VAL A 72 -10.82 0.54 -5.60
N LEU A 73 -9.63 0.03 -5.91
CA LEU A 73 -9.40 -1.41 -5.92
C LEU A 73 -9.69 -2.04 -4.56
N VAL A 74 -9.21 -1.41 -3.50
CA VAL A 74 -9.42 -1.90 -2.13
C VAL A 74 -10.91 -1.86 -1.77
N ALA A 75 -11.59 -0.77 -2.12
CA ALA A 75 -13.01 -0.62 -1.81
C ALA A 75 -13.86 -1.67 -2.54
N VAL A 76 -13.57 -1.88 -3.82
CA VAL A 76 -14.30 -2.88 -4.61
C VAL A 76 -14.05 -4.29 -4.09
N ASN A 77 -12.81 -4.58 -3.71
CA ASN A 77 -12.47 -5.89 -3.16
C ASN A 77 -13.22 -6.15 -1.85
N ASN A 78 -13.35 -5.13 -1.01
CA ASN A 78 -14.09 -5.26 0.24
C ASN A 78 -15.59 -5.48 0.00
N LEU A 79 -16.16 -4.80 -1.01
CA LEU A 79 -17.56 -5.02 -1.37
C LEU A 79 -17.81 -6.45 -1.82
N LYS A 80 -16.88 -7.03 -2.55
CA LYS A 80 -16.99 -8.41 -2.99
C LYS A 80 -17.04 -9.37 -1.81
N LYS A 81 -16.33 -9.06 -0.74
CA LYS A 81 -16.28 -9.92 0.44
C LYS A 81 -17.51 -9.82 1.33
N VAL A 82 -18.28 -8.77 1.18
CA VAL A 82 -19.45 -8.53 2.03
C VAL A 82 -20.64 -9.42 1.64
N ARG A 83 -20.60 -10.03 0.50
CA ARG A 83 -21.70 -10.87 0.00
C ARG A 83 -21.92 -12.13 0.80
#